data_fecf0d2b91dc850dec3926cedb51e094
#
_entry.id   fecf0d2b91dc850dec3926cedb51e094
#
_cell.length_a   1.000
_cell.length_b   1.000
_cell.length_c   1.000
_cell.angle_alpha   90.00
_cell.angle_beta   90.00
_cell.angle_gamma   90.00
#
_symmetry.space_group_name_H-M   'P 1'
#
loop_
_entity.id
_entity.type
_entity.pdbx_description
1 polymer ?
#
loop_
_entity_poly.entity_id
_entity_poly.type
_entity_poly.pdbx_seq_one_letter_code
_entity_poly.pdbx_strand_id
1 'polypeptide(L)'
;MCRNIEKISSIQYNSSWKIGFNLPGGNKMNDVQKNFAISANKKVNFIWNALCLVLTVAYLGEVIKGNRSIEYYVVFLIFTLVPLIFGNMILRVKGRETQIFREVIFIGFGITYTFVLLTTTSALAFVYIFPLASMQILYKDKKYIGRVGLAALVINIVNIVKSVLIGNVTPADITAYEIQLACIFICFLGY
;
A
#
# COMPACT_ATOMS: atom_id res chain seq x y z
N MET A 1 -24.29 -27.21 30.51
CA MET A 1 -23.15 -26.29 30.30
C MET A 1 -22.80 -26.23 28.80
N CYS A 2 -23.78 -26.04 27.93
CA CYS A 2 -23.63 -25.97 26.46
C CYS A 2 -24.70 -25.03 25.86
N ARG A 3 -24.70 -23.76 26.21
CA ARG A 3 -25.70 -22.80 25.65
C ARG A 3 -25.15 -21.41 25.36
N ASN A 4 -23.82 -21.26 25.27
CA ASN A 4 -23.18 -19.93 25.02
C ASN A 4 -22.25 -19.87 23.78
N ILE A 5 -22.24 -20.89 22.91
CA ILE A 5 -21.37 -20.91 21.73
C ILE A 5 -22.11 -20.46 20.44
N GLU A 6 -23.45 -20.50 20.42
CA GLU A 6 -24.23 -20.14 19.24
C GLU A 6 -24.47 -18.63 19.03
N LYS A 7 -24.09 -17.78 20.00
CA LYS A 7 -24.33 -16.33 19.91
C LYS A 7 -23.19 -15.54 19.26
N ILE A 8 -22.10 -16.19 18.83
CA ILE A 8 -20.95 -15.53 18.21
C ILE A 8 -20.97 -15.63 16.67
N SER A 9 -21.81 -16.50 16.10
CA SER A 9 -21.84 -16.71 14.63
C SER A 9 -22.80 -15.80 13.86
N SER A 10 -23.53 -14.92 14.50
CA SER A 10 -24.48 -14.00 13.84
C SER A 10 -24.06 -12.52 13.89
N ILE A 11 -22.77 -12.22 13.88
CA ILE A 11 -22.33 -10.89 13.44
C ILE A 11 -22.49 -10.87 11.92
N GLN A 12 -23.71 -10.59 11.51
CA GLN A 12 -24.06 -10.30 10.13
C GLN A 12 -23.17 -9.16 9.64
N TYR A 13 -22.16 -9.52 8.86
CA TYR A 13 -21.26 -8.58 8.19
C TYR A 13 -22.09 -7.78 7.19
N ASN A 14 -22.68 -6.72 7.68
CA ASN A 14 -23.41 -5.78 6.83
C ASN A 14 -22.35 -5.02 5.99
N SER A 15 -22.08 -5.55 4.79
CA SER A 15 -21.10 -5.04 3.80
C SER A 15 -21.54 -3.71 3.16
N SER A 16 -22.20 -2.86 3.90
CA SER A 16 -22.62 -1.52 3.46
C SER A 16 -21.57 -0.46 3.78
N TRP A 17 -20.33 -0.66 3.36
CA TRP A 17 -19.41 0.46 3.19
C TRP A 17 -19.75 1.18 1.89
N LYS A 18 -20.88 1.89 1.90
CA LYS A 18 -21.16 2.87 0.84
C LYS A 18 -20.09 3.95 0.93
N ILE A 19 -19.17 3.94 -0.01
CA ILE A 19 -18.30 5.09 -0.30
C ILE A 19 -19.23 6.17 -0.86
N GLY A 20 -19.81 6.93 0.06
CA GLY A 20 -20.43 8.20 -0.27
C GLY A 20 -19.38 9.27 -0.03
N PHE A 21 -18.90 9.89 -1.08
CA PHE A 21 -18.54 11.29 -1.04
C PHE A 21 -19.84 12.04 -0.72
N ASN A 22 -20.29 11.95 0.53
CA ASN A 22 -21.43 12.71 1.03
C ASN A 22 -20.89 13.84 1.89
N LEU A 23 -20.94 15.01 1.32
CA LEU A 23 -21.10 16.27 2.02
C LEU A 23 -22.34 16.24 2.93
N PRO A 24 -22.56 17.13 3.87
CA PRO A 24 -22.73 16.95 5.29
C PRO A 24 -24.11 16.41 5.69
N GLY A 25 -24.12 15.21 6.18
CA GLY A 25 -25.23 14.56 6.89
C GLY A 25 -24.65 13.42 7.71
N GLY A 26 -24.08 13.75 8.87
CA GLY A 26 -23.26 12.85 9.65
C GLY A 26 -23.99 11.61 10.15
N ASN A 27 -23.83 10.47 9.46
CA ASN A 27 -23.97 9.16 10.10
C ASN A 27 -22.83 9.03 11.11
N LYS A 28 -23.10 9.21 12.39
CA LYS A 28 -22.17 8.94 13.49
C LYS A 28 -21.67 7.49 13.33
N MET A 29 -20.39 7.33 13.12
CA MET A 29 -19.74 6.03 13.08
C MET A 29 -19.97 5.34 14.43
N ASN A 30 -20.48 4.10 14.42
CA ASN A 30 -20.69 3.34 15.64
C ASN A 30 -19.36 3.15 16.40
N ASP A 31 -19.40 3.12 17.73
CA ASP A 31 -18.19 3.02 18.57
C ASP A 31 -17.29 1.83 18.20
N VAL A 32 -17.88 0.71 17.78
CA VAL A 32 -17.15 -0.48 17.30
C VAL A 32 -16.36 -0.16 16.03
N GLN A 33 -16.95 0.55 15.06
CA GLN A 33 -16.29 0.93 13.82
C GLN A 33 -15.17 1.94 14.07
N LYS A 34 -15.40 2.89 14.99
CA LYS A 34 -14.41 3.88 15.42
C LYS A 34 -13.19 3.20 16.05
N ASN A 35 -13.41 2.29 17.00
CA ASN A 35 -12.34 1.56 17.67
C ASN A 35 -11.56 0.68 16.69
N PHE A 36 -12.24 0.06 15.72
CA PHE A 36 -11.58 -0.69 14.64
C PHE A 36 -10.71 0.21 13.78
N ALA A 37 -11.22 1.36 13.32
CA ALA A 37 -10.45 2.31 12.51
C ALA A 37 -9.21 2.83 13.24
N ILE A 38 -9.34 3.18 14.55
CA ILE A 38 -8.22 3.60 15.39
C ILE A 38 -7.15 2.50 15.46
N SER A 39 -7.56 1.26 15.71
CA SER A 39 -6.64 0.12 15.80
C SER A 39 -5.93 -0.15 14.47
N ALA A 40 -6.67 -0.15 13.36
CA ALA A 40 -6.11 -0.32 12.03
C ALA A 40 -5.11 0.79 11.69
N ASN A 41 -5.52 2.06 11.83
CA ASN A 41 -4.67 3.21 11.55
C ASN A 41 -3.38 3.22 12.40
N LYS A 42 -3.47 2.83 13.69
CA LYS A 42 -2.29 2.74 14.56
C LYS A 42 -1.28 1.71 14.06
N LYS A 43 -1.77 0.50 13.71
CA LYS A 43 -0.91 -0.58 13.20
C LYS A 43 -0.31 -0.21 11.84
N VAL A 44 -1.13 0.28 10.93
CA VAL A 44 -0.69 0.67 9.59
C VAL A 44 0.32 1.82 9.66
N ASN A 45 0.08 2.83 10.51
CA ASN A 45 1.04 3.92 10.69
C ASN A 45 2.39 3.42 11.20
N PHE A 46 2.39 2.50 12.17
CA PHE A 46 3.63 1.90 12.68
C PHE A 46 4.38 1.16 11.56
N ILE A 47 3.69 0.28 10.81
CA ILE A 47 4.29 -0.49 9.71
C ILE A 47 4.82 0.44 8.63
N TRP A 48 4.08 1.49 8.27
CA TRP A 48 4.50 2.44 7.24
C TRP A 48 5.75 3.22 7.65
N ASN A 49 5.80 3.72 8.90
CA ASN A 49 6.99 4.40 9.41
C ASN A 49 8.22 3.46 9.43
N ALA A 50 8.04 2.21 9.89
CA ALA A 50 9.11 1.22 9.90
C ALA A 50 9.59 0.88 8.47
N LEU A 51 8.67 0.69 7.53
CA LEU A 51 8.99 0.42 6.13
C LEU A 51 9.76 1.58 5.49
N CYS A 52 9.30 2.81 5.67
CA CYS A 52 9.99 3.99 5.16
C CYS A 52 11.41 4.12 5.75
N LEU A 53 11.59 3.82 7.04
CA LEU A 53 12.91 3.81 7.68
C LEU A 53 13.83 2.76 7.03
N VAL A 54 13.35 1.52 6.89
CA VAL A 54 14.12 0.43 6.27
C VAL A 54 14.50 0.78 4.85
N LEU A 55 13.56 1.28 4.05
CA LEU A 55 13.83 1.68 2.67
C LEU A 55 14.85 2.82 2.60
N THR A 56 14.72 3.83 3.46
CA THR A 56 15.66 4.96 3.53
C THR A 56 17.08 4.48 3.80
N VAL A 57 17.26 3.60 4.79
CA VAL A 57 18.57 3.02 5.12
C VAL A 57 19.09 2.13 4.01
N ALA A 58 18.25 1.30 3.39
CA ALA A 58 18.66 0.45 2.29
C ALA A 58 19.15 1.24 1.07
N TYR A 59 18.42 2.30 0.67
CA TYR A 59 18.83 3.15 -0.45
C TYR A 59 20.07 4.00 -0.14
N LEU A 60 20.24 4.42 1.12
CA LEU A 60 21.51 5.04 1.55
C LEU A 60 22.68 4.08 1.36
N GLY A 61 22.50 2.81 1.71
CA GLY A 61 23.49 1.76 1.47
C GLY A 61 23.85 1.61 -0.01
N GLU A 62 22.87 1.71 -0.94
CA GLU A 62 23.11 1.67 -2.38
C GLU A 62 23.93 2.89 -2.88
N VAL A 63 23.72 4.06 -2.29
CA VAL A 63 24.53 5.26 -2.58
C VAL A 63 25.97 5.08 -2.10
N ILE A 64 26.17 4.58 -0.88
CA ILE A 64 27.51 4.34 -0.30
C ILE A 64 28.30 3.31 -1.14
N LYS A 65 27.60 2.30 -1.67
CA LYS A 65 28.21 1.31 -2.59
C LYS A 65 28.52 1.87 -3.99
N GLY A 66 28.09 3.10 -4.30
CA GLY A 66 28.25 3.69 -5.64
C GLY A 66 27.25 3.17 -6.69
N ASN A 67 26.25 2.37 -6.30
CA ASN A 67 25.24 1.83 -7.22
C ASN A 67 24.18 2.86 -7.64
N ARG A 68 24.04 3.94 -6.86
CA ARG A 68 23.08 5.02 -7.11
C ARG A 68 23.71 6.38 -6.83
N SER A 69 23.26 7.41 -7.58
CA SER A 69 23.72 8.77 -7.34
C SER A 69 23.03 9.39 -6.12
N ILE A 70 23.66 10.42 -5.57
CA ILE A 70 23.08 11.18 -4.45
C ILE A 70 21.80 11.92 -4.85
N GLU A 71 21.73 12.40 -6.10
CA GLU A 71 20.53 13.09 -6.63
C GLU A 71 19.33 12.11 -6.66
N TYR A 72 19.57 10.87 -7.10
CA TYR A 72 18.53 9.82 -7.07
C TYR A 72 18.01 9.60 -5.65
N TYR A 73 18.92 9.54 -4.67
CA TYR A 73 18.57 9.34 -3.28
C TYR A 73 17.75 10.52 -2.71
N VAL A 74 18.10 11.75 -3.04
CA VAL A 74 17.36 12.94 -2.61
C VAL A 74 15.93 12.91 -3.17
N VAL A 75 15.75 12.59 -4.44
CA VAL A 75 14.42 12.46 -5.07
C VAL A 75 13.62 11.32 -4.42
N PHE A 76 14.25 10.18 -4.16
CA PHE A 76 13.64 9.06 -3.44
C PHE A 76 13.18 9.47 -2.04
N LEU A 77 13.99 10.22 -1.29
CA LEU A 77 13.63 10.73 0.04
C LEU A 77 12.40 11.64 -0.02
N ILE A 78 12.32 12.54 -1.00
CA ILE A 78 11.16 13.42 -1.18
C ILE A 78 9.90 12.58 -1.38
N PHE A 79 9.90 11.61 -2.31
CA PHE A 79 8.74 10.77 -2.59
C PHE A 79 8.36 9.85 -1.43
N THR A 80 9.29 9.51 -0.55
CA THR A 80 9.04 8.62 0.59
C THR A 80 8.63 9.41 1.84
N LEU A 81 9.36 10.47 2.17
CA LEU A 81 9.16 11.20 3.44
C LEU A 81 8.03 12.22 3.38
N VAL A 82 7.80 12.89 2.25
CA VAL A 82 6.73 13.89 2.16
C VAL A 82 5.35 13.25 2.40
N PRO A 83 4.97 12.15 1.73
CA PRO A 83 3.71 11.47 2.03
C PRO A 83 3.64 10.93 3.47
N LEU A 84 4.76 10.43 4.01
CA LEU A 84 4.84 9.93 5.38
C LEU A 84 4.56 11.03 6.40
N ILE A 85 5.21 12.19 6.26
CA ILE A 85 4.99 13.36 7.12
C ILE A 85 3.53 13.82 7.02
N PHE A 86 3.00 13.92 5.81
CA PHE A 86 1.62 14.33 5.56
C PHE A 86 0.61 13.35 6.20
N GLY A 87 0.84 12.04 6.07
CA GLY A 87 0.01 11.02 6.71
C GLY A 87 0.01 11.12 8.23
N ASN A 88 1.20 11.29 8.84
CA ASN A 88 1.32 11.49 10.29
C ASN A 88 0.64 12.79 10.75
N MET A 89 0.71 13.86 9.95
CA MET A 89 0.03 15.13 10.23
C MET A 89 -1.50 14.96 10.19
N ILE A 90 -2.03 14.24 9.21
CA ILE A 90 -3.48 13.95 9.14
C ILE A 90 -3.96 13.20 10.38
N LEU A 91 -3.22 12.20 10.86
CA LEU A 91 -3.58 11.47 12.07
C LEU A 91 -3.57 12.34 13.33
N ARG A 92 -2.70 13.37 13.37
CA ARG A 92 -2.66 14.33 14.49
C ARG A 92 -3.81 15.33 14.43
N VAL A 93 -4.13 15.84 13.23
CA VAL A 93 -5.14 16.91 13.06
C VAL A 93 -6.56 16.36 13.03
N LYS A 94 -6.81 15.27 12.30
CA LYS A 94 -8.15 14.70 12.10
C LYS A 94 -8.49 13.55 13.05
N GLY A 95 -7.54 13.15 13.89
CA GLY A 95 -7.72 12.01 14.79
C GLY A 95 -7.43 10.67 14.12
N ARG A 96 -7.22 9.66 14.97
CA ARG A 96 -6.83 8.31 14.52
C ARG A 96 -7.96 7.50 13.91
N GLU A 97 -9.22 7.94 14.01
CA GLU A 97 -10.40 7.32 13.41
C GLU A 97 -10.61 7.69 11.94
N THR A 98 -9.82 8.62 11.40
CA THR A 98 -10.01 9.14 10.05
C THR A 98 -9.79 8.08 8.97
N GLN A 99 -10.70 8.03 8.00
CA GLN A 99 -10.57 7.16 6.83
C GLN A 99 -9.64 7.75 5.75
N ILE A 100 -9.36 9.06 5.82
CA ILE A 100 -8.50 9.75 4.85
C ILE A 100 -7.08 9.19 4.90
N PHE A 101 -6.63 8.76 6.07
CA PHE A 101 -5.29 8.22 6.26
C PHE A 101 -4.97 7.04 5.33
N ARG A 102 -5.92 6.12 5.12
CA ARG A 102 -5.73 4.97 4.22
C ARG A 102 -5.51 5.40 2.76
N GLU A 103 -6.22 6.44 2.30
CA GLU A 103 -6.06 6.98 0.95
C GLU A 103 -4.70 7.67 0.80
N VAL A 104 -4.24 8.36 1.85
CA VAL A 104 -2.91 8.98 1.86
C VAL A 104 -1.80 7.94 1.78
N ILE A 105 -1.94 6.81 2.48
CA ILE A 105 -0.98 5.71 2.37
C ILE A 105 -1.00 5.11 0.97
N PHE A 106 -2.19 4.87 0.41
CA PHE A 106 -2.32 4.31 -0.93
C PHE A 106 -1.63 5.19 -1.98
N ILE A 107 -1.91 6.49 -1.97
CA ILE A 107 -1.30 7.43 -2.89
C ILE A 107 0.20 7.60 -2.59
N GLY A 108 0.55 7.84 -1.34
CA GLY A 108 1.93 8.13 -0.94
C GLY A 108 2.87 6.96 -1.18
N PHE A 109 2.49 5.76 -0.75
CA PHE A 109 3.28 4.56 -1.03
C PHE A 109 3.24 4.18 -2.51
N GLY A 110 2.09 4.40 -3.18
CA GLY A 110 1.96 4.20 -4.62
C GLY A 110 2.94 5.04 -5.42
N ILE A 111 3.14 6.31 -5.06
CA ILE A 111 4.14 7.20 -5.68
C ILE A 111 5.56 6.65 -5.45
N THR A 112 5.91 6.30 -4.21
CA THR A 112 7.22 5.73 -3.88
C THR A 112 7.46 4.43 -4.65
N TYR A 113 6.48 3.53 -4.66
CA TYR A 113 6.54 2.27 -5.39
C TYR A 113 6.73 2.46 -6.89
N THR A 114 5.94 3.35 -7.50
CA THR A 114 6.04 3.68 -8.93
C THR A 114 7.42 4.24 -9.27
N PHE A 115 7.93 5.17 -8.46
CA PHE A 115 9.26 5.73 -8.66
C PHE A 115 10.33 4.64 -8.61
N VAL A 116 10.33 3.81 -7.56
CA VAL A 116 11.28 2.71 -7.42
C VAL A 116 11.18 1.73 -8.57
N LEU A 117 9.98 1.28 -8.93
CA LEU A 117 9.76 0.32 -9.99
C LEU A 117 10.23 0.82 -11.36
N LEU A 118 9.94 2.07 -11.69
CA LEU A 118 10.29 2.67 -12.98
C LEU A 118 11.77 3.06 -13.10
N THR A 119 12.49 3.19 -11.99
CA THR A 119 13.89 3.65 -11.99
C THR A 119 14.89 2.55 -11.62
N THR A 120 14.41 1.40 -11.15
CA THR A 120 15.27 0.27 -10.81
C THR A 120 15.62 -0.57 -12.04
N THR A 121 16.79 -1.20 -11.98
CA THR A 121 17.18 -2.27 -12.90
C THR A 121 16.94 -3.66 -12.31
N SER A 122 16.50 -3.74 -11.04
CA SER A 122 16.26 -5.01 -10.36
C SER A 122 14.86 -5.55 -10.69
N ALA A 123 14.80 -6.79 -11.17
CA ALA A 123 13.55 -7.51 -11.40
C ALA A 123 12.75 -7.73 -10.10
N LEU A 124 13.39 -7.63 -8.92
CA LEU A 124 12.75 -7.85 -7.61
C LEU A 124 12.04 -6.62 -7.04
N ALA A 125 12.08 -5.47 -7.72
CA ALA A 125 11.46 -4.25 -7.21
C ALA A 125 9.94 -4.37 -7.00
N PHE A 126 9.26 -5.25 -7.74
CA PHE A 126 7.83 -5.49 -7.56
C PHE A 126 7.48 -6.04 -6.17
N VAL A 127 8.43 -6.66 -5.48
CA VAL A 127 8.23 -7.23 -4.12
C VAL A 127 7.77 -6.17 -3.11
N TYR A 128 8.12 -4.90 -3.33
CA TYR A 128 7.66 -3.81 -2.46
C TYR A 128 6.14 -3.60 -2.44
N ILE A 129 5.39 -4.21 -3.38
CA ILE A 129 3.92 -4.18 -3.34
C ILE A 129 3.34 -4.99 -2.17
N PHE A 130 4.01 -6.06 -1.72
CA PHE A 130 3.49 -6.93 -0.66
C PHE A 130 3.36 -6.25 0.71
N PRO A 131 4.33 -5.44 1.19
CA PRO A 131 4.12 -4.62 2.37
C PRO A 131 2.93 -3.67 2.25
N LEU A 132 2.72 -3.05 1.08
CA LEU A 132 1.54 -2.22 0.84
C LEU A 132 0.25 -3.04 0.94
N ALA A 133 0.18 -4.17 0.25
CA ALA A 133 -0.96 -5.06 0.32
C ALA A 133 -1.27 -5.48 1.76
N SER A 134 -0.26 -5.89 2.53
CA SER A 134 -0.40 -6.28 3.94
C SER A 134 -0.97 -5.15 4.80
N MET A 135 -0.55 -3.91 4.59
CA MET A 135 -1.11 -2.74 5.28
C MET A 135 -2.58 -2.52 4.93
N GLN A 136 -2.93 -2.66 3.64
CA GLN A 136 -4.29 -2.38 3.16
C GLN A 136 -5.31 -3.44 3.60
N ILE A 137 -4.88 -4.68 3.75
CA ILE A 137 -5.70 -5.80 4.27
C ILE A 137 -6.22 -5.51 5.67
N LEU A 138 -5.46 -4.80 6.50
CA LEU A 138 -5.87 -4.44 7.86
C LEU A 138 -7.17 -3.65 7.91
N TYR A 139 -7.54 -2.96 6.82
CA TYR A 139 -8.81 -2.21 6.73
C TYR A 139 -10.03 -3.09 6.42
N LYS A 140 -9.84 -4.35 5.99
CA LYS A 140 -10.92 -5.31 5.67
C LYS A 140 -11.95 -4.80 4.66
N ASP A 141 -11.56 -3.91 3.76
CA ASP A 141 -12.44 -3.33 2.73
C ASP A 141 -12.09 -3.93 1.37
N LYS A 142 -12.89 -4.91 0.93
CA LYS A 142 -12.67 -5.63 -0.35
C LYS A 142 -12.63 -4.70 -1.57
N LYS A 143 -13.50 -3.69 -1.61
CA LYS A 143 -13.53 -2.74 -2.73
C LYS A 143 -12.28 -1.88 -2.78
N TYR A 144 -11.80 -1.49 -1.61
CA TYR A 144 -10.58 -0.72 -1.47
C TYR A 144 -9.35 -1.55 -1.87
N ILE A 145 -9.25 -2.78 -1.38
CA ILE A 145 -8.17 -3.71 -1.74
C ILE A 145 -8.16 -3.99 -3.25
N GLY A 146 -9.34 -4.18 -3.85
CA GLY A 146 -9.48 -4.34 -5.31
C GLY A 146 -8.94 -3.15 -6.11
N ARG A 147 -9.19 -1.90 -5.64
CA ARG A 147 -8.60 -0.69 -6.28
C ARG A 147 -7.08 -0.65 -6.15
N VAL A 148 -6.55 -1.01 -4.98
CA VAL A 148 -5.09 -1.09 -4.76
C VAL A 148 -4.47 -2.14 -5.67
N GLY A 149 -5.09 -3.32 -5.78
CA GLY A 149 -4.62 -4.40 -6.64
C GLY A 149 -4.65 -4.03 -8.12
N LEU A 150 -5.74 -3.38 -8.58
CA LEU A 150 -5.84 -2.90 -9.96
C LEU A 150 -4.75 -1.85 -10.27
N ALA A 151 -4.55 -0.89 -9.38
CA ALA A 151 -3.49 0.11 -9.54
C ALA A 151 -2.10 -0.54 -9.59
N ALA A 152 -1.84 -1.52 -8.72
CA ALA A 152 -0.60 -2.27 -8.70
C ALA A 152 -0.37 -3.00 -10.03
N LEU A 153 -1.38 -3.70 -10.57
CA LEU A 153 -1.29 -4.38 -11.87
C LEU A 153 -0.99 -3.39 -12.99
N VAL A 154 -1.71 -2.26 -13.05
CA VAL A 154 -1.49 -1.24 -14.09
C VAL A 154 -0.07 -0.69 -14.03
N ILE A 155 0.45 -0.33 -12.85
CA ILE A 155 1.81 0.20 -12.69
C ILE A 155 2.85 -0.83 -13.15
N ASN A 156 2.66 -2.12 -12.83
CA ASN A 156 3.59 -3.17 -13.23
C ASN A 156 3.53 -3.43 -14.74
N ILE A 157 2.35 -3.42 -15.36
CA ILE A 157 2.21 -3.51 -16.81
C ILE A 157 2.92 -2.34 -17.51
N VAL A 158 2.75 -1.11 -17.01
CA VAL A 158 3.44 0.07 -17.55
C VAL A 158 4.95 -0.09 -17.46
N ASN A 159 5.47 -0.64 -16.35
CA ASN A 159 6.90 -0.91 -16.22
C ASN A 159 7.40 -1.95 -17.21
N ILE A 160 6.65 -3.03 -17.42
CA ILE A 160 6.99 -4.08 -18.39
C ILE A 160 7.00 -3.51 -19.81
N VAL A 161 5.95 -2.78 -20.20
CA VAL A 161 5.86 -2.13 -21.52
C VAL A 161 7.04 -1.18 -21.73
N LYS A 162 7.38 -0.36 -20.73
CA LYS A 162 8.56 0.51 -20.77
C LYS A 162 9.84 -0.30 -21.03
N SER A 163 10.05 -1.40 -20.31
CA SER A 163 11.26 -2.25 -20.45
C SER A 163 11.35 -2.86 -21.84
N VAL A 164 10.22 -3.34 -22.38
CA VAL A 164 10.16 -3.90 -23.75
C VAL A 164 10.47 -2.83 -24.81
N LEU A 165 9.91 -1.63 -24.65
CA LEU A 165 10.12 -0.51 -25.61
C LEU A 165 11.57 -0.01 -25.61
N ILE A 166 12.27 -0.09 -24.48
CA ILE A 166 13.71 0.29 -24.39
C ILE A 166 14.60 -0.77 -25.04
N GLY A 167 14.08 -1.99 -25.32
CA GLY A 167 14.78 -3.01 -26.10
C GLY A 167 15.84 -3.80 -25.33
N ASN A 168 15.86 -3.75 -24.01
CA ASN A 168 16.84 -4.45 -23.16
C ASN A 168 16.22 -5.65 -22.41
N VAL A 169 15.33 -6.40 -23.07
CA VAL A 169 14.62 -7.53 -22.41
C VAL A 169 15.25 -8.85 -22.84
N THR A 170 15.75 -9.61 -21.88
CA THR A 170 16.21 -10.98 -22.08
C THR A 170 15.09 -12.00 -21.87
N PRO A 171 15.23 -13.26 -22.34
CA PRO A 171 14.24 -14.31 -22.04
C PRO A 171 14.02 -14.54 -20.54
N ALA A 172 15.05 -14.35 -19.70
CA ALA A 172 14.95 -14.44 -18.25
C ALA A 172 14.10 -13.31 -17.67
N ASP A 173 14.14 -12.11 -18.24
CA ASP A 173 13.31 -10.98 -17.83
C ASP A 173 11.84 -11.23 -18.14
N ILE A 174 11.52 -11.86 -19.29
CA ILE A 174 10.15 -12.22 -19.66
C ILE A 174 9.55 -13.17 -18.60
N THR A 175 10.27 -14.21 -18.24
CA THR A 175 9.85 -15.15 -17.19
C THR A 175 9.65 -14.44 -15.83
N ALA A 176 10.54 -13.50 -15.48
CA ALA A 176 10.43 -12.71 -14.27
C ALA A 176 9.14 -11.83 -14.29
N TYR A 177 8.80 -11.24 -15.43
CA TYR A 177 7.59 -10.43 -15.59
C TYR A 177 6.30 -11.26 -15.50
N GLU A 178 6.30 -12.48 -16.05
CA GLU A 178 5.18 -13.41 -15.91
C GLU A 178 4.94 -13.77 -14.44
N ILE A 179 6.01 -14.15 -13.73
CA ILE A 179 5.95 -14.45 -12.29
C ILE A 179 5.48 -13.22 -11.50
N GLN A 180 5.99 -12.04 -11.80
CA GLN A 180 5.60 -10.78 -11.17
C GLN A 180 4.10 -10.52 -11.28
N LEU A 181 3.55 -10.60 -12.49
CA LEU A 181 2.12 -10.37 -12.72
C LEU A 181 1.27 -11.44 -12.05
N ALA A 182 1.66 -12.72 -12.15
CA ALA A 182 0.98 -13.82 -11.48
C ALA A 182 0.96 -13.64 -9.96
N CYS A 183 2.08 -13.30 -9.34
CA CYS A 183 2.17 -13.07 -7.90
C CYS A 183 1.28 -11.91 -7.44
N ILE A 184 1.27 -10.78 -8.17
CA ILE A 184 0.41 -9.64 -7.86
C ILE A 184 -1.06 -10.03 -7.99
N PHE A 185 -1.43 -10.70 -9.08
CA PHE A 185 -2.79 -11.14 -9.34
C PHE A 185 -3.29 -12.08 -8.23
N ILE A 186 -2.52 -13.12 -7.90
CA ILE A 186 -2.86 -14.08 -6.83
C ILE A 186 -2.96 -13.38 -5.46
N CYS A 187 -2.03 -12.47 -5.16
CA CYS A 187 -2.04 -11.72 -3.91
C CYS A 187 -3.34 -10.95 -3.70
N PHE A 188 -3.91 -10.36 -4.76
CA PHE A 188 -5.13 -9.55 -4.66
C PHE A 188 -6.42 -10.32 -4.94
N LEU A 189 -6.35 -11.52 -5.56
CA LEU A 189 -7.50 -12.43 -5.68
C LEU A 189 -7.88 -13.08 -4.36
N GLY A 190 -6.92 -13.32 -3.48
CA GLY A 190 -7.14 -13.99 -2.19
C GLY A 190 -7.91 -13.16 -1.15
N TYR A 191 -8.30 -11.93 -1.50
CA TYR A 191 -9.02 -10.97 -0.65
C TYR A 191 -10.36 -10.57 -1.22
#